data_31017e78243568673d0853b8ad462770
#
_entry.id   31017e78243568673d0853b8ad462770
#
_cell.length_a   1.000
_cell.length_b   1.000
_cell.length_c   1.000
_cell.angle_alpha   90.00
_cell.angle_beta   90.00
_cell.angle_gamma   90.00
#
_symmetry.space_group_name_H-M   'P 1'
#
loop_
_entity.id
_entity.type
_entity.pdbx_description
1 polymer ?
#
loop_
_entity_poly.entity_id
_entity_poly.type
_entity_poly.pdbx_seq_one_letter_code
_entity_poly.pdbx_strand_id
1 'polypeptide(L)'
;HARAERLQVETAAAVEKVYAEMLTRVTVCDSTFNGIRHVAQSYGMPGMVPNTALLGWSSEEQHRAGFVRVLRDLLVLDLNLLLLSHKEGRGFGDRATVDIWWGGAGRNGPLMLLIASWLKSSDGWSRAQLRVNVIVNAADKEARAARLEDILARARVNATANLIVREEGKTPADIIAQTSKDA
;
A
#
# COMPACT_ATOMS: atom_id res chain seq x y z
N HIS A 1 13.80 20.67 -22.83
CA HIS A 1 12.37 20.51 -23.17
C HIS A 1 12.14 19.34 -24.12
N ALA A 2 12.73 19.25 -25.30
CA ALA A 2 12.48 18.21 -26.31
C ALA A 2 12.65 16.76 -25.78
N ARG A 3 13.62 16.50 -24.87
CA ARG A 3 13.80 15.18 -24.26
C ARG A 3 12.65 14.84 -23.29
N ALA A 4 12.19 15.81 -22.51
CA ALA A 4 11.08 15.62 -21.58
C ALA A 4 9.76 15.37 -22.32
N GLU A 5 9.51 16.11 -23.39
CA GLU A 5 8.33 15.92 -24.25
C GLU A 5 8.32 14.53 -24.89
N ARG A 6 9.48 14.08 -25.40
CA ARG A 6 9.61 12.73 -25.97
C ARG A 6 9.32 11.65 -24.92
N LEU A 7 9.92 11.76 -23.72
CA LEU A 7 9.67 10.85 -22.61
C LEU A 7 8.21 10.88 -22.16
N GLN A 8 7.56 12.05 -22.18
CA GLN A 8 6.14 12.18 -21.86
C GLN A 8 5.30 11.35 -22.85
N VAL A 9 5.55 11.49 -24.15
CA VAL A 9 4.81 10.76 -25.19
C VAL A 9 5.08 9.26 -25.10
N GLU A 10 6.33 8.84 -24.93
CA GLU A 10 6.70 7.43 -24.80
C GLU A 10 6.07 6.80 -23.54
N THR A 11 6.10 7.52 -22.41
CA THR A 11 5.51 7.05 -21.14
C THR A 11 3.99 6.97 -21.26
N ALA A 12 3.34 7.99 -21.82
CA ALA A 12 1.90 7.99 -22.03
C ALA A 12 1.46 6.82 -22.91
N ALA A 13 2.14 6.58 -24.02
CA ALA A 13 1.83 5.47 -24.93
C ALA A 13 2.05 4.09 -24.29
N ALA A 14 3.07 3.94 -23.42
CA ALA A 14 3.32 2.72 -22.69
C ALA A 14 2.25 2.43 -21.63
N VAL A 15 1.80 3.47 -20.93
CA VAL A 15 0.76 3.36 -19.89
C VAL A 15 -0.61 3.12 -20.51
N GLU A 16 -0.96 3.83 -21.59
CA GLU A 16 -2.24 3.69 -22.29
C GLU A 16 -2.49 2.27 -22.80
N LYS A 17 -1.44 1.55 -23.19
CA LYS A 17 -1.55 0.13 -23.57
C LYS A 17 -2.00 -0.79 -22.43
N VAL A 18 -1.75 -0.39 -21.20
CA VAL A 18 -2.02 -1.21 -20.00
C VAL A 18 -3.23 -0.67 -19.23
N TYR A 19 -3.36 0.67 -19.15
CA TYR A 19 -4.39 1.35 -18.37
C TYR A 19 -4.86 2.62 -19.09
N ALA A 20 -5.92 2.51 -19.88
CA ALA A 20 -6.45 3.61 -20.72
C ALA A 20 -6.86 4.89 -19.93
N GLU A 21 -7.06 4.79 -18.62
CA GLU A 21 -7.53 5.91 -17.78
C GLU A 21 -6.42 6.53 -16.93
N MET A 22 -5.15 6.12 -17.10
CA MET A 22 -4.04 6.66 -16.31
C MET A 22 -3.49 7.96 -16.91
N LEU A 23 -3.50 9.02 -16.09
CA LEU A 23 -2.84 10.28 -16.45
C LEU A 23 -1.35 10.18 -16.19
N THR A 24 -0.54 10.49 -17.19
CA THR A 24 0.93 10.49 -17.09
C THR A 24 1.48 11.91 -17.15
N ARG A 25 2.51 12.17 -16.35
CA ARG A 25 3.26 13.42 -16.38
C ARG A 25 4.75 13.16 -16.21
N VAL A 26 5.56 13.74 -17.06
CA VAL A 26 7.03 13.75 -16.93
C VAL A 26 7.48 15.11 -16.43
N THR A 27 8.27 15.12 -15.37
CA THR A 27 8.82 16.35 -14.79
C THR A 27 10.34 16.24 -14.76
N VAL A 28 11.03 17.27 -15.23
CA VAL A 28 12.50 17.36 -15.17
C VAL A 28 12.90 18.01 -13.84
N CYS A 29 13.80 17.38 -13.12
CA CYS A 29 14.29 17.84 -11.83
C CYS A 29 15.77 17.48 -11.65
N ASP A 30 16.41 18.10 -10.68
CA ASP A 30 17.82 17.89 -10.32
C ASP A 30 18.06 16.56 -9.59
N SER A 31 17.04 16.09 -8.85
CA SER A 31 17.09 14.78 -8.19
C SER A 31 15.69 14.17 -8.11
N THR A 32 15.63 12.83 -8.03
CA THR A 32 14.37 12.09 -7.90
C THR A 32 13.58 12.54 -6.67
N PHE A 33 14.23 12.75 -5.54
CA PHE A 33 13.56 13.14 -4.30
C PHE A 33 12.96 14.55 -4.37
N ASN A 34 13.66 15.51 -4.98
CA ASN A 34 13.13 16.84 -5.23
C ASN A 34 11.98 16.79 -6.23
N GLY A 35 12.10 15.95 -7.26
CA GLY A 35 11.04 15.71 -8.24
C GLY A 35 9.75 15.20 -7.62
N ILE A 36 9.83 14.18 -6.75
CA ILE A 36 8.66 13.65 -6.03
C ILE A 36 7.97 14.74 -5.21
N ARG A 37 8.74 15.54 -4.46
CA ARG A 37 8.20 16.66 -3.65
C ARG A 37 7.52 17.71 -4.52
N HIS A 38 8.17 18.09 -5.61
CA HIS A 38 7.63 19.07 -6.54
C HIS A 38 6.32 18.59 -7.18
N VAL A 39 6.29 17.34 -7.62
CA VAL A 39 5.07 16.74 -8.18
C VAL A 39 3.97 16.69 -7.14
N ALA A 40 4.25 16.23 -5.91
CA ALA A 40 3.26 16.14 -4.84
C ALA A 40 2.63 17.49 -4.48
N GLN A 41 3.40 18.59 -4.56
CA GLN A 41 2.92 19.94 -4.29
C GLN A 41 2.16 20.58 -5.47
N SER A 42 2.48 20.18 -6.69
CA SER A 42 1.96 20.83 -7.90
C SER A 42 0.99 19.96 -8.71
N TYR A 43 0.82 18.70 -8.32
CA TYR A 43 -0.04 17.77 -9.05
C TYR A 43 -1.48 17.88 -8.57
N GLY A 44 -2.35 18.13 -9.53
CA GLY A 44 -3.79 18.22 -9.30
C GLY A 44 -4.44 19.09 -10.36
N MET A 45 -5.73 18.91 -10.51
CA MET A 45 -6.61 19.80 -11.28
C MET A 45 -7.54 20.52 -10.29
N PRO A 46 -8.08 21.70 -10.62
CA PRO A 46 -9.06 22.34 -9.78
C PRO A 46 -10.20 21.37 -9.41
N GLY A 47 -10.41 21.15 -8.13
CA GLY A 47 -11.43 20.20 -7.62
C GLY A 47 -10.98 18.72 -7.52
N MET A 48 -9.78 18.37 -7.99
CA MET A 48 -9.25 17.00 -7.94
C MET A 48 -7.79 17.00 -7.46
N VAL A 49 -7.59 17.05 -6.15
CA VAL A 49 -6.26 16.97 -5.53
C VAL A 49 -6.00 15.55 -5.05
N PRO A 50 -4.88 14.92 -5.43
CA PRO A 50 -4.50 13.62 -4.90
C PRO A 50 -4.38 13.65 -3.37
N ASN A 51 -4.92 12.64 -2.71
CA ASN A 51 -4.83 12.47 -1.26
C ASN A 51 -3.94 11.30 -0.84
N THR A 52 -3.36 10.59 -1.80
CA THR A 52 -2.59 9.37 -1.56
C THR A 52 -1.40 9.31 -2.51
N ALA A 53 -0.23 9.02 -1.98
CA ALA A 53 0.98 8.76 -2.74
C ALA A 53 1.37 7.28 -2.62
N LEU A 54 1.61 6.63 -3.76
CA LEU A 54 2.16 5.27 -3.83
C LEU A 54 3.61 5.35 -4.29
N LEU A 55 4.54 4.87 -3.47
CA LEU A 55 5.97 4.87 -3.74
C LEU A 55 6.55 3.46 -3.66
N GLY A 56 7.51 3.14 -4.52
CA GLY A 56 8.32 1.95 -4.37
C GLY A 56 9.19 2.03 -3.11
N TRP A 57 9.31 0.93 -2.37
CA TRP A 57 10.23 0.85 -1.23
C TRP A 57 11.69 0.87 -1.73
N SER A 58 12.49 1.81 -1.24
CA SER A 58 13.92 1.83 -1.53
C SER A 58 14.69 0.97 -0.53
N SER A 59 15.33 -0.09 -1.02
CA SER A 59 16.23 -0.95 -0.25
C SER A 59 17.67 -0.42 -0.18
N GLU A 60 18.02 0.55 -1.02
CA GLU A 60 19.37 1.10 -1.09
C GLU A 60 19.69 2.02 0.09
N GLU A 61 20.71 1.69 0.84
CA GLU A 61 21.10 2.42 2.05
C GLU A 61 21.46 3.89 1.76
N GLN A 62 22.13 4.13 0.65
CA GLN A 62 22.53 5.47 0.22
C GLN A 62 21.32 6.39 -0.05
N HIS A 63 20.17 5.84 -0.39
CA HIS A 63 18.94 6.60 -0.67
C HIS A 63 18.04 6.77 0.57
N ARG A 64 18.34 6.05 1.66
CA ARG A 64 17.45 5.99 2.84
C ARG A 64 17.16 7.37 3.44
N ALA A 65 18.17 8.20 3.63
CA ALA A 65 17.98 9.52 4.23
C ALA A 65 17.12 10.44 3.37
N GLY A 66 17.35 10.45 2.03
CA GLY A 66 16.54 11.20 1.08
C GLY A 66 15.10 10.70 1.02
N PHE A 67 14.92 9.39 1.01
CA PHE A 67 13.61 8.75 1.00
C PHE A 67 12.80 9.09 2.26
N VAL A 68 13.38 8.95 3.45
CA VAL A 68 12.71 9.32 4.72
C VAL A 68 12.31 10.79 4.74
N ARG A 69 13.14 11.69 4.19
CA ARG A 69 12.80 13.11 4.07
C ARG A 69 11.55 13.30 3.18
N VAL A 70 11.52 12.64 2.02
CA VAL A 70 10.33 12.68 1.13
C VAL A 70 9.09 12.19 1.85
N LEU A 71 9.15 11.06 2.57
CA LEU A 71 7.99 10.56 3.32
C LEU A 71 7.47 11.59 4.33
N ARG A 72 8.37 12.26 5.06
CA ARG A 72 7.97 13.32 5.99
C ARG A 72 7.31 14.51 5.29
N ASP A 73 7.87 14.93 4.17
CA ASP A 73 7.33 16.05 3.38
C ASP A 73 5.92 15.73 2.85
N LEU A 74 5.70 14.49 2.38
CA LEU A 74 4.39 14.04 1.92
C LEU A 74 3.37 13.96 3.06
N LEU A 75 3.78 13.55 4.27
CA LEU A 75 2.93 13.57 5.45
C LEU A 75 2.55 15.00 5.87
N VAL A 76 3.46 15.96 5.74
CA VAL A 76 3.16 17.39 5.98
C VAL A 76 2.11 17.93 4.99
N LEU A 77 2.07 17.37 3.79
CA LEU A 77 1.04 17.67 2.78
C LEU A 77 -0.29 16.92 3.02
N ASP A 78 -0.43 16.24 4.15
CA ASP A 78 -1.61 15.44 4.53
C ASP A 78 -1.95 14.31 3.54
N LEU A 79 -0.93 13.76 2.88
CA LEU A 79 -1.09 12.62 1.96
C LEU A 79 -1.04 11.30 2.71
N ASN A 80 -1.92 10.37 2.36
CA ASN A 80 -1.74 8.97 2.72
C ASN A 80 -0.54 8.40 1.97
N LEU A 81 0.25 7.56 2.64
CA LEU A 81 1.43 6.95 2.05
C LEU A 81 1.22 5.44 1.90
N LEU A 82 1.39 4.96 0.68
CA LEU A 82 1.47 3.55 0.35
C LEU A 82 2.90 3.23 -0.10
N LEU A 83 3.51 2.25 0.53
CA LEU A 83 4.86 1.79 0.18
C LEU A 83 4.78 0.39 -0.41
N LEU A 84 5.14 0.27 -1.68
CA LEU A 84 5.16 -0.99 -2.40
C LEU A 84 6.55 -1.61 -2.32
N SER A 85 6.65 -2.79 -1.72
CA SER A 85 7.86 -3.62 -1.77
C SER A 85 7.61 -4.81 -2.68
N HIS A 86 8.37 -4.90 -3.76
CA HIS A 86 8.29 -5.99 -4.72
C HIS A 86 9.62 -6.74 -4.76
N LYS A 87 9.57 -8.06 -4.66
CA LYS A 87 10.74 -8.93 -4.79
C LYS A 87 10.70 -9.62 -6.15
N GLU A 88 11.66 -9.30 -7.02
CA GLU A 88 11.69 -9.81 -8.40
C GLU A 88 11.58 -11.33 -8.50
N GLY A 89 12.26 -12.07 -7.64
CA GLY A 89 12.26 -13.54 -7.67
C GLY A 89 10.95 -14.20 -7.20
N ARG A 90 10.11 -13.49 -6.43
CA ARG A 90 8.85 -14.01 -5.89
C ARG A 90 7.62 -13.39 -6.55
N GLY A 91 7.74 -12.15 -7.03
CA GLY A 91 6.61 -11.38 -7.51
C GLY A 91 5.55 -11.20 -6.42
N PHE A 92 4.30 -11.43 -6.78
CA PHE A 92 3.15 -11.44 -5.87
C PHE A 92 2.64 -12.85 -5.56
N GLY A 93 3.49 -13.87 -5.69
CA GLY A 93 3.12 -15.26 -5.47
C GLY A 93 2.03 -15.77 -6.44
N ASP A 94 1.27 -16.76 -5.98
CA ASP A 94 0.17 -17.36 -6.74
C ASP A 94 -1.15 -16.55 -6.66
N ARG A 95 -1.13 -15.45 -5.90
CA ARG A 95 -2.29 -14.57 -5.65
C ARG A 95 -3.49 -15.29 -5.02
N ALA A 96 -3.25 -16.36 -4.30
CA ALA A 96 -4.30 -17.12 -3.65
C ALA A 96 -4.81 -16.45 -2.38
N THR A 97 -3.96 -15.62 -1.74
CA THR A 97 -4.26 -15.00 -0.45
C THR A 97 -3.79 -13.55 -0.41
N VAL A 98 -4.57 -12.68 0.22
CA VAL A 98 -4.19 -11.32 0.58
C VAL A 98 -4.30 -11.18 2.10
N ASP A 99 -3.18 -10.97 2.76
CA ASP A 99 -3.10 -10.76 4.19
C ASP A 99 -3.12 -9.28 4.56
N ILE A 100 -4.09 -8.89 5.36
CA ILE A 100 -4.23 -7.56 5.91
C ILE A 100 -3.84 -7.63 7.39
N TRP A 101 -2.76 -6.95 7.77
CA TRP A 101 -2.31 -6.90 9.15
C TRP A 101 -2.87 -5.68 9.87
N TRP A 102 -3.82 -5.92 10.77
CA TRP A 102 -4.55 -4.87 11.45
C TRP A 102 -3.88 -4.50 12.78
N GLY A 103 -3.28 -3.32 12.84
CA GLY A 103 -2.50 -2.84 13.99
C GLY A 103 -3.31 -2.15 15.10
N GLY A 104 -4.59 -2.42 15.25
CA GLY A 104 -5.41 -1.94 16.38
C GLY A 104 -5.92 -0.50 16.23
N ALA A 105 -5.30 0.48 16.87
CA ALA A 105 -5.81 1.86 16.95
C ALA A 105 -5.50 2.74 15.73
N GLY A 106 -4.89 2.20 14.68
CA GLY A 106 -4.46 2.96 13.50
C GLY A 106 -5.63 3.44 12.62
N ARG A 107 -5.48 4.63 12.04
CA ARG A 107 -6.45 5.21 11.08
C ARG A 107 -6.42 4.53 9.71
N ASN A 108 -5.44 3.65 9.47
CA ASN A 108 -5.18 3.04 8.14
C ASN A 108 -6.13 1.88 7.79
N GLY A 109 -6.91 1.39 8.74
CA GLY A 109 -7.77 0.24 8.54
C GLY A 109 -8.71 0.36 7.36
N PRO A 110 -9.53 1.43 7.24
CA PRO A 110 -10.43 1.60 6.11
C PRO A 110 -9.71 1.64 4.77
N LEU A 111 -8.55 2.31 4.68
CA LEU A 111 -7.74 2.35 3.47
C LEU A 111 -7.20 0.96 3.10
N MET A 112 -6.73 0.19 4.07
CA MET A 112 -6.25 -1.18 3.85
C MET A 112 -7.35 -2.10 3.32
N LEU A 113 -8.56 -2.02 3.89
CA LEU A 113 -9.72 -2.78 3.40
C LEU A 113 -10.14 -2.36 2.00
N LEU A 114 -10.11 -1.07 1.70
CA LEU A 114 -10.41 -0.53 0.37
C LEU A 114 -9.44 -1.06 -0.68
N ILE A 115 -8.13 -1.01 -0.39
CA ILE A 115 -7.09 -1.53 -1.30
C ILE A 115 -7.26 -3.04 -1.51
N ALA A 116 -7.49 -3.80 -0.45
CA ALA A 116 -7.72 -5.24 -0.56
C ALA A 116 -8.97 -5.57 -1.38
N SER A 117 -10.04 -4.78 -1.24
CA SER A 117 -11.26 -4.90 -2.06
C SER A 117 -10.98 -4.61 -3.54
N TRP A 118 -10.20 -3.57 -3.84
CA TRP A 118 -9.78 -3.28 -5.22
C TRP A 118 -8.92 -4.38 -5.82
N LEU A 119 -7.95 -4.91 -5.06
CA LEU A 119 -7.17 -6.06 -5.49
C LEU A 119 -8.07 -7.24 -5.84
N LYS A 120 -9.00 -7.58 -4.96
CA LYS A 120 -9.94 -8.69 -5.18
C LYS A 120 -10.87 -8.46 -6.39
N SER A 121 -11.13 -7.21 -6.74
CA SER A 121 -11.94 -6.86 -7.92
C SER A 121 -11.16 -6.94 -9.24
N SER A 122 -9.84 -7.12 -9.19
CA SER A 122 -9.01 -7.25 -10.39
C SER A 122 -8.91 -8.71 -10.85
N ASP A 123 -8.77 -8.92 -12.16
CA ASP A 123 -8.77 -10.26 -12.78
C ASP A 123 -7.75 -11.23 -12.17
N GLY A 124 -6.57 -10.72 -11.82
CA GLY A 124 -5.51 -11.56 -11.26
C GLY A 124 -5.73 -11.97 -9.81
N TRP A 125 -6.67 -11.34 -9.07
CA TRP A 125 -6.87 -11.51 -7.63
C TRP A 125 -8.31 -11.88 -7.25
N SER A 126 -9.20 -12.03 -8.21
CA SER A 126 -10.63 -12.26 -7.98
C SER A 126 -10.92 -13.50 -7.13
N ARG A 127 -10.05 -14.50 -7.19
CA ARG A 127 -10.14 -15.74 -6.40
C ARG A 127 -9.41 -15.68 -5.07
N ALA A 128 -8.66 -14.60 -4.79
CA ALA A 128 -7.89 -14.48 -3.58
C ALA A 128 -8.77 -14.50 -2.33
N GLN A 129 -8.33 -15.20 -1.31
CA GLN A 129 -8.90 -15.15 0.01
C GLN A 129 -8.36 -13.94 0.76
N LEU A 130 -9.23 -13.06 1.25
CA LEU A 130 -8.83 -11.97 2.13
C LEU A 130 -8.80 -12.46 3.57
N ARG A 131 -7.65 -12.29 4.26
CA ARG A 131 -7.50 -12.59 5.68
C ARG A 131 -7.11 -11.31 6.42
N VAL A 132 -7.86 -10.98 7.48
CA VAL A 132 -7.50 -9.87 8.37
C VAL A 132 -6.87 -10.45 9.62
N ASN A 133 -5.56 -10.28 9.72
CA ASN A 133 -4.73 -10.81 10.79
C ASN A 133 -4.55 -9.75 11.89
N VAL A 134 -4.80 -10.11 13.14
CA VAL A 134 -4.62 -9.24 14.30
C VAL A 134 -3.79 -9.98 15.35
N ILE A 135 -2.70 -9.35 15.79
CA ILE A 135 -1.94 -9.86 16.93
C ILE A 135 -2.60 -9.36 18.21
N VAL A 136 -2.97 -10.26 19.10
CA VAL A 136 -3.71 -9.96 20.33
C VAL A 136 -3.04 -10.60 21.55
N ASN A 137 -3.29 -10.05 22.73
CA ASN A 137 -3.03 -10.78 23.96
C ASN A 137 -4.15 -11.80 24.20
N ALA A 138 -3.85 -12.90 24.89
CA ALA A 138 -4.83 -13.94 25.15
C ALA A 138 -6.10 -13.42 25.85
N ALA A 139 -5.93 -12.49 26.82
CA ALA A 139 -7.03 -11.87 27.55
C ALA A 139 -7.98 -11.02 26.67
N ASP A 140 -7.48 -10.46 25.57
CA ASP A 140 -8.25 -9.55 24.72
C ASP A 140 -8.88 -10.23 23.50
N LYS A 141 -8.62 -11.52 23.30
CA LYS A 141 -8.94 -12.24 22.06
C LYS A 141 -10.42 -12.15 21.70
N GLU A 142 -11.32 -12.47 22.61
CA GLU A 142 -12.76 -12.51 22.35
C GLU A 142 -13.32 -11.10 22.03
N ALA A 143 -12.96 -10.10 22.83
CA ALA A 143 -13.40 -8.73 22.63
C ALA A 143 -12.88 -8.15 21.30
N ARG A 144 -11.65 -8.50 20.91
CA ARG A 144 -11.05 -8.11 19.63
C ARG A 144 -11.70 -8.82 18.45
N ALA A 145 -12.06 -10.09 18.61
CA ALA A 145 -12.78 -10.86 17.59
C ALA A 145 -14.11 -10.21 17.24
N ALA A 146 -14.95 -9.99 18.24
CA ALA A 146 -16.29 -9.40 18.07
C ALA A 146 -16.18 -8.00 17.39
N ARG A 147 -15.20 -7.17 17.83
CA ARG A 147 -14.99 -5.86 17.22
C ARG A 147 -14.55 -5.93 15.77
N LEU A 148 -13.67 -6.89 15.42
CA LEU A 148 -13.19 -7.04 14.05
C LEU A 148 -14.32 -7.52 13.13
N GLU A 149 -15.13 -8.47 13.58
CA GLU A 149 -16.30 -8.97 12.83
C GLU A 149 -17.30 -7.84 12.55
N ASP A 150 -17.60 -6.99 13.54
CA ASP A 150 -18.45 -5.82 13.36
C ASP A 150 -17.89 -4.84 12.32
N ILE A 151 -16.57 -4.58 12.36
CA ILE A 151 -15.90 -3.73 11.37
C ILE A 151 -16.01 -4.31 9.97
N LEU A 152 -15.75 -5.61 9.80
CA LEU A 152 -15.82 -6.28 8.49
C LEU A 152 -17.25 -6.30 7.95
N ALA A 153 -18.23 -6.55 8.81
CA ALA A 153 -19.65 -6.53 8.44
C ALA A 153 -20.08 -5.13 7.97
N ARG A 154 -19.72 -4.08 8.69
CA ARG A 154 -20.02 -2.68 8.30
C ARG A 154 -19.32 -2.28 7.00
N ALA A 155 -18.07 -2.70 6.83
CA ALA A 155 -17.30 -2.44 5.61
C ALA A 155 -17.80 -3.26 4.40
N ARG A 156 -18.67 -4.24 4.63
CA ARG A 156 -19.15 -5.19 3.60
C ARG A 156 -17.99 -5.91 2.88
N VAL A 157 -16.91 -6.17 3.60
CA VAL A 157 -15.75 -6.87 3.08
C VAL A 157 -15.84 -8.34 3.49
N ASN A 158 -15.87 -9.22 2.49
CA ASN A 158 -15.84 -10.67 2.74
C ASN A 158 -14.38 -11.10 2.99
N ALA A 159 -13.97 -11.09 4.24
CA ALA A 159 -12.65 -11.48 4.70
C ALA A 159 -12.73 -12.36 5.94
N THR A 160 -11.76 -13.25 6.10
CA THR A 160 -11.64 -14.08 7.29
C THR A 160 -10.88 -13.32 8.38
N ALA A 161 -11.50 -13.20 9.56
CA ALA A 161 -10.84 -12.66 10.75
C ALA A 161 -9.92 -13.71 11.37
N ASN A 162 -8.65 -13.42 11.53
CA ASN A 162 -7.65 -14.30 12.11
C ASN A 162 -6.95 -13.63 13.31
N LEU A 163 -7.26 -14.08 14.51
CA LEU A 163 -6.69 -13.54 15.74
C LEU A 163 -5.56 -14.44 16.24
N ILE A 164 -4.37 -13.90 16.20
CA ILE A 164 -3.14 -14.59 16.55
C ILE A 164 -2.71 -14.13 17.94
N VAL A 165 -2.71 -15.06 18.88
CA VAL A 165 -2.24 -14.77 20.23
C VAL A 165 -0.73 -14.57 20.20
N ARG A 166 -0.27 -13.46 20.79
CA ARG A 166 1.15 -13.15 20.86
C ARG A 166 1.88 -14.22 21.69
N GLU A 167 2.83 -14.88 21.09
CA GLU A 167 3.71 -15.82 21.75
C GLU A 167 4.85 -15.06 22.46
N GLU A 168 5.19 -15.54 23.66
CA GLU A 168 6.31 -14.97 24.42
C GLU A 168 7.62 -15.19 23.66
N GLY A 169 8.45 -14.15 23.59
CA GLY A 169 9.73 -14.18 22.87
C GLY A 169 9.65 -13.94 21.37
N LYS A 170 8.46 -13.95 20.74
CA LYS A 170 8.32 -13.59 19.31
C LYS A 170 8.04 -12.12 19.10
N THR A 171 8.73 -11.52 18.15
CA THR A 171 8.41 -10.17 17.69
C THR A 171 7.20 -10.16 16.76
N PRO A 172 6.47 -9.04 16.61
CA PRO A 172 5.41 -8.95 15.61
C PRO A 172 5.90 -9.27 14.17
N ALA A 173 7.14 -8.92 13.84
CA ALA A 173 7.72 -9.23 12.54
C ALA A 173 7.88 -10.74 12.31
N ASP A 174 8.28 -11.49 13.34
CA ASP A 174 8.41 -12.97 13.27
C ASP A 174 7.05 -13.62 13.05
N ILE A 175 6.03 -13.13 13.76
CA ILE A 175 4.65 -13.63 13.64
C ILE A 175 4.12 -13.34 12.22
N ILE A 176 4.34 -12.13 11.71
CA ILE A 176 3.93 -11.74 10.35
C ILE A 176 4.61 -12.64 9.32
N ALA A 177 5.93 -12.79 9.40
CA ALA A 177 6.70 -13.59 8.47
C ALA A 177 6.27 -15.07 8.45
N GLN A 178 5.94 -15.62 9.62
CA GLN A 178 5.48 -17.00 9.76
C GLN A 178 4.05 -17.20 9.24
N THR A 179 3.14 -16.27 9.57
CA THR A 179 1.71 -16.37 9.22
C THR A 179 1.47 -16.08 7.73
N SER A 180 2.17 -15.11 7.16
CA SER A 180 2.03 -14.71 5.75
C SER A 180 3.05 -15.39 4.83
N LYS A 181 3.53 -16.55 5.20
CA LYS A 181 4.52 -17.30 4.40
C LYS A 181 4.00 -17.63 3.01
N ASP A 182 2.70 -17.89 2.91
CA ASP A 182 2.03 -18.34 1.70
C ASP A 182 1.12 -17.24 1.08
N ALA A 183 1.27 -15.97 1.52
CA ALA A 183 0.52 -14.83 1.02
C ALA A 183 1.34 -13.97 0.05
#